data_3ae3c1a879d395048c48dd34d888a7e5
#
_entry.id   3ae3c1a879d395048c48dd34d888a7e5
#
_cell.length_a   1.000
_cell.length_b   1.000
_cell.length_c   1.000
_cell.angle_alpha   90.00
_cell.angle_beta   90.00
_cell.angle_gamma   90.00
#
_symmetry.space_group_name_H-M   'P 1'
#
loop_
_entity.id
_entity.type
_entity.pdbx_description
1 polymer ?
#
loop_
_entity_poly.entity_id
_entity_poly.type
_entity_poly.pdbx_seq_one_letter_code
_entity_poly.pdbx_strand_id
1 'polypeptide(L)'
;MTTILATYYAKIQDVPDSEYKVEILEDGPVKKVAVNGKVYDVDYNVGGDSIYSIIINHHSHGVQISPTSHSSYTIMNKGELYQIELKGELEKIHNARNGADVVGRQVVVAPMPGVILKTYVKKGDEVKKGDPLCVLVAMKMENEIRS
;
A
#
# COMPACT_ATOMS: atom_id res chain seq x y z
N MET A 1 -17.56 14.31 20.17
CA MET A 1 -16.63 13.19 19.93
C MET A 1 -16.60 12.94 18.43
N THR A 2 -15.47 13.13 17.79
CA THR A 2 -15.37 12.90 16.33
C THR A 2 -15.11 11.43 16.09
N THR A 3 -16.05 10.76 15.43
CA THR A 3 -15.89 9.33 15.13
C THR A 3 -14.97 9.19 13.90
N ILE A 4 -13.87 8.47 14.03
CA ILE A 4 -12.99 8.15 12.91
C ILE A 4 -13.59 6.96 12.16
N LEU A 5 -13.91 7.14 10.88
CA LEU A 5 -14.51 6.11 10.03
C LEU A 5 -13.45 5.17 9.45
N ALA A 6 -12.31 5.72 9.03
CA ALA A 6 -11.20 4.96 8.50
C ALA A 6 -9.88 5.70 8.71
N THR A 7 -8.80 4.95 8.88
CA THR A 7 -7.44 5.48 9.01
C THR A 7 -6.55 4.85 7.95
N TYR A 8 -5.80 5.70 7.25
CA TYR A 8 -4.82 5.33 6.25
C TYR A 8 -3.47 6.00 6.54
N TYR A 9 -2.42 5.38 6.07
CA TYR A 9 -1.07 5.93 6.11
C TYR A 9 -0.56 6.05 4.69
N ALA A 10 -0.24 7.27 4.28
CA ALA A 10 0.28 7.59 2.96
C ALA A 10 1.76 7.94 3.06
N LYS A 11 2.59 7.35 2.21
CA LYS A 11 4.03 7.65 2.10
C LYS A 11 4.36 8.06 0.67
N ILE A 12 5.04 9.19 0.50
CA ILE A 12 5.56 9.63 -0.79
C ILE A 12 6.95 9.03 -0.95
N GLN A 13 7.22 8.29 -2.04
CA GLN A 13 8.44 7.47 -2.17
C GLN A 13 9.73 8.30 -2.26
N ASP A 14 9.71 9.41 -2.94
CA ASP A 14 10.92 10.22 -3.21
C ASP A 14 11.18 11.31 -2.16
N VAL A 15 10.39 11.37 -1.09
CA VAL A 15 10.54 12.37 -0.02
C VAL A 15 10.84 11.67 1.29
N PRO A 16 12.02 11.85 1.89
CA PRO A 16 12.33 11.28 3.21
C PRO A 16 11.36 11.84 4.27
N ASP A 17 11.00 11.00 5.23
CA ASP A 17 10.08 11.32 6.34
C ASP A 17 8.68 11.80 5.93
N SER A 18 8.21 11.43 4.73
CA SER A 18 6.91 11.82 4.18
C SER A 18 5.78 10.85 4.52
N GLU A 19 5.70 10.39 5.77
CA GLU A 19 4.56 9.58 6.20
C GLU A 19 3.44 10.49 6.73
N TYR A 20 2.27 10.37 6.12
CA TYR A 20 1.08 11.14 6.49
C TYR A 20 0.01 10.19 7.02
N LYS A 21 -0.49 10.48 8.22
CA LYS A 21 -1.68 9.82 8.76
C LYS A 21 -2.91 10.53 8.22
N VAL A 22 -3.76 9.81 7.53
CA VAL A 22 -5.00 10.32 6.93
C VAL A 22 -6.19 9.63 7.60
N GLU A 23 -7.04 10.40 8.24
CA GLU A 23 -8.23 9.92 8.94
C GLU A 23 -9.48 10.49 8.28
N ILE A 24 -10.42 9.62 7.92
CA ILE A 24 -11.73 10.03 7.42
C ILE A 24 -12.65 10.20 8.62
N LEU A 25 -13.11 11.43 8.83
CA LEU A 25 -13.95 11.81 9.97
C LEU A 25 -15.43 11.81 9.60
N GLU A 26 -15.76 12.20 8.37
CA GLU A 26 -17.13 12.29 7.88
C GLU A 26 -17.14 11.91 6.39
N ASP A 27 -18.05 11.02 6.02
CA ASP A 27 -18.24 10.55 4.64
C ASP A 27 -19.61 10.99 4.14
N GLY A 28 -19.68 12.25 3.71
CA GLY A 28 -20.87 12.92 3.15
C GLY A 28 -20.58 13.47 1.74
N PRO A 29 -21.47 14.34 1.22
CA PRO A 29 -21.21 15.05 -0.04
C PRO A 29 -19.88 15.82 0.00
N VAL A 30 -19.59 16.45 1.13
CA VAL A 30 -18.27 17.01 1.45
C VAL A 30 -17.69 16.14 2.55
N LYS A 31 -16.52 15.58 2.31
CA LYS A 31 -15.83 14.70 3.27
C LYS A 31 -14.96 15.53 4.21
N LYS A 32 -14.96 15.18 5.49
CA LYS A 32 -13.98 15.73 6.42
C LYS A 32 -12.83 14.75 6.61
N VAL A 33 -11.65 15.20 6.27
CA VAL A 33 -10.43 14.40 6.31
C VAL A 33 -9.41 15.11 7.18
N ALA A 34 -8.85 14.40 8.15
CA ALA A 34 -7.73 14.90 8.93
C ALA A 34 -6.42 14.34 8.37
N VAL A 35 -5.46 15.19 8.11
CA VAL A 35 -4.10 14.82 7.70
C VAL A 35 -3.15 15.28 8.78
N ASN A 36 -2.50 14.35 9.47
CA ASN A 36 -1.64 14.61 10.63
C ASN A 36 -2.32 15.50 11.70
N GLY A 37 -3.63 15.28 11.93
CA GLY A 37 -4.44 16.02 12.89
C GLY A 37 -5.01 17.34 12.39
N LYS A 38 -4.66 17.81 11.19
CA LYS A 38 -5.24 19.01 10.58
C LYS A 38 -6.43 18.62 9.70
N VAL A 39 -7.60 19.19 9.99
CA VAL A 39 -8.87 18.88 9.31
C VAL A 39 -9.02 19.71 8.05
N TYR A 40 -9.45 19.03 6.97
CA TYR A 40 -9.76 19.61 5.67
C TYR A 40 -11.16 19.20 5.23
N ASP A 41 -11.87 20.14 4.62
CA ASP A 41 -13.09 19.85 3.89
C ASP A 41 -12.72 19.48 2.46
N VAL A 42 -13.09 18.26 2.05
CA VAL A 42 -12.72 17.70 0.75
C VAL A 42 -13.97 17.29 0.00
N ASP A 43 -14.17 17.87 -1.17
CA ASP A 43 -15.13 17.42 -2.16
C ASP A 43 -14.37 16.90 -3.38
N TYR A 44 -14.90 15.88 -4.06
CA TYR A 44 -14.26 15.38 -5.27
C TYR A 44 -15.28 14.94 -6.31
N ASN A 45 -14.91 15.13 -7.56
CA ASN A 45 -15.66 14.68 -8.71
C ASN A 45 -14.76 13.88 -9.66
N VAL A 46 -15.30 12.81 -10.21
CA VAL A 46 -14.59 11.94 -11.18
C VAL A 46 -14.91 12.46 -12.57
N GLY A 47 -13.90 12.94 -13.27
CA GLY A 47 -14.02 13.55 -14.60
C GLY A 47 -13.73 12.60 -15.77
N GLY A 48 -13.54 11.29 -15.51
CA GLY A 48 -13.22 10.27 -16.52
C GLY A 48 -12.32 9.20 -15.95
N ASP A 49 -11.75 8.35 -16.78
CA ASP A 49 -10.82 7.31 -16.35
C ASP A 49 -9.58 7.94 -15.71
N SER A 50 -9.43 7.82 -14.40
CA SER A 50 -8.28 8.26 -13.62
C SER A 50 -8.14 9.78 -13.42
N ILE A 51 -9.08 10.63 -13.86
CA ILE A 51 -9.05 12.07 -13.65
C ILE A 51 -10.01 12.46 -12.54
N TYR A 52 -9.50 13.18 -11.55
CA TYR A 52 -10.26 13.64 -10.39
C TYR A 52 -10.13 15.15 -10.24
N SER A 53 -11.24 15.82 -10.02
CA SER A 53 -11.26 17.20 -9.55
C SER A 53 -11.49 17.19 -8.05
N ILE A 54 -10.50 17.58 -7.28
CA ILE A 54 -10.55 17.61 -5.82
C ILE A 54 -10.61 19.06 -5.36
N ILE A 55 -11.61 19.38 -4.55
CA ILE A 55 -11.75 20.70 -3.93
C ILE A 55 -11.37 20.56 -2.46
N ILE A 56 -10.32 21.27 -2.05
CA ILE A 56 -9.84 21.29 -0.67
C ILE A 56 -9.94 22.73 -0.16
N ASN A 57 -10.72 22.95 0.88
CA ASN A 57 -10.95 24.29 1.47
C ASN A 57 -11.25 25.35 0.40
N HIS A 58 -12.18 25.05 -0.52
CA HIS A 58 -12.63 25.92 -1.63
C HIS A 58 -11.59 26.13 -2.76
N HIS A 59 -10.45 25.43 -2.75
CA HIS A 59 -9.47 25.43 -3.83
C HIS A 59 -9.57 24.16 -4.66
N SER A 60 -9.75 24.29 -5.97
CA SER A 60 -9.84 23.17 -6.89
C SER A 60 -8.48 22.70 -7.37
N HIS A 61 -8.27 21.38 -7.34
CA HIS A 61 -7.08 20.72 -7.81
C HIS A 61 -7.48 19.61 -8.80
N GLY A 62 -7.01 19.71 -10.04
CA GLY A 62 -7.13 18.63 -11.01
C GLY A 62 -5.98 17.65 -10.84
N VAL A 63 -6.28 16.41 -10.52
CA VAL A 63 -5.27 15.35 -10.35
C VAL A 63 -5.61 14.15 -11.19
N GLN A 64 -4.59 13.48 -11.70
CA GLN A 64 -4.74 12.17 -12.31
C GLN A 64 -4.18 11.12 -11.35
N ILE A 65 -4.99 10.10 -11.03
CA ILE A 65 -4.61 9.03 -10.10
C ILE A 65 -4.64 7.72 -10.87
N SER A 66 -3.50 7.05 -10.94
CA SER A 66 -3.36 5.75 -11.60
C SER A 66 -2.85 4.71 -10.60
N PRO A 67 -3.56 3.59 -10.41
CA PRO A 67 -3.06 2.51 -9.59
C PRO A 67 -1.85 1.85 -10.28
N THR A 68 -0.76 1.67 -9.54
CA THR A 68 0.47 1.04 -10.04
C THR A 68 0.62 -0.38 -9.50
N SER A 69 0.21 -0.61 -8.24
CA SER A 69 0.17 -1.93 -7.61
C SER A 69 -0.91 -1.97 -6.53
N HIS A 70 -0.97 -3.04 -5.75
CA HIS A 70 -2.03 -3.27 -4.75
C HIS A 70 -2.20 -2.12 -3.73
N SER A 71 -1.12 -1.47 -3.35
CA SER A 71 -1.13 -0.34 -2.39
C SER A 71 -0.35 0.87 -2.88
N SER A 72 0.05 0.91 -4.15
CA SER A 72 0.83 2.01 -4.73
C SER A 72 0.06 2.71 -5.83
N TYR A 73 0.11 4.02 -5.81
CA TYR A 73 -0.58 4.91 -6.74
C TYR A 73 0.40 5.93 -7.31
N THR A 74 0.28 6.21 -8.59
CA THR A 74 0.94 7.35 -9.23
C THR A 74 -0.07 8.48 -9.33
N ILE A 75 0.27 9.63 -8.76
CA ILE A 75 -0.55 10.84 -8.81
C ILE A 75 0.19 11.89 -9.63
N MET A 76 -0.47 12.41 -10.64
CA MET A 76 0.00 13.56 -11.41
C MET A 76 -0.79 14.79 -11.01
N ASN A 77 -0.10 15.84 -10.55
CA ASN A 77 -0.67 17.13 -10.21
C ASN A 77 0.18 18.24 -10.85
N LYS A 78 -0.44 19.07 -11.69
CA LYS A 78 0.21 20.19 -12.40
C LYS A 78 1.51 19.83 -13.14
N GLY A 79 1.60 18.61 -13.66
CA GLY A 79 2.78 18.11 -14.40
C GLY A 79 3.85 17.46 -13.52
N GLU A 80 3.70 17.46 -12.22
CA GLU A 80 4.56 16.73 -11.28
C GLU A 80 3.98 15.36 -10.97
N LEU A 81 4.85 14.34 -10.95
CA LEU A 81 4.50 12.95 -10.65
C LEU A 81 4.91 12.61 -9.21
N TYR A 82 3.97 12.06 -8.47
CA TYR A 82 4.19 11.57 -7.11
C TYR A 82 3.85 10.08 -7.07
N GLN A 83 4.76 9.27 -6.55
CA GLN A 83 4.46 7.88 -6.22
C GLN A 83 4.11 7.79 -4.75
N ILE A 84 2.90 7.32 -4.46
CA ILE A 84 2.35 7.24 -3.12
C ILE A 84 2.06 5.78 -2.79
N GLU A 85 2.57 5.32 -1.67
CA GLU A 85 2.19 4.07 -1.06
C GLU A 85 1.13 4.34 0.01
N LEU A 86 -0.04 3.68 -0.12
CA LEU A 86 -1.17 3.83 0.80
C LEU A 86 -1.38 2.52 1.55
N LYS A 87 -1.32 2.57 2.88
CA LYS A 87 -1.55 1.42 3.75
C LYS A 87 -2.73 1.69 4.67
N GLY A 88 -3.61 0.72 4.80
CA GLY A 88 -4.65 0.73 5.83
C GLY A 88 -4.06 0.46 7.22
N GLU A 89 -4.81 0.80 8.27
CA GLU A 89 -4.39 0.60 9.65
C GLU A 89 -4.05 -0.85 9.96
N LEU A 90 -4.83 -1.80 9.43
CA LEU A 90 -4.58 -3.24 9.59
C LEU A 90 -3.29 -3.69 8.88
N GLU A 91 -2.99 -3.16 7.71
CA GLU A 91 -1.75 -3.47 7.00
C GLU A 91 -0.52 -2.90 7.71
N LYS A 92 -0.65 -1.72 8.33
CA LYS A 92 0.43 -1.14 9.13
C LYS A 92 0.72 -1.97 10.38
N ILE A 93 -0.32 -2.48 11.05
CA ILE A 93 -0.17 -3.39 12.19
C ILE A 93 0.47 -4.71 11.77
N HIS A 94 0.07 -5.27 10.62
CA HIS A 94 0.69 -6.46 10.04
C HIS A 94 2.16 -6.24 9.68
N ASN A 95 2.48 -5.12 9.05
CA ASN A 95 3.86 -4.78 8.66
C ASN A 95 4.74 -4.38 9.84
N ALA A 96 4.17 -3.74 10.88
CA ALA A 96 4.89 -3.47 12.13
C ALA A 96 5.18 -4.77 12.91
N ARG A 97 4.30 -5.77 12.81
CA ARG A 97 4.53 -7.11 13.34
C ARG A 97 5.52 -7.92 12.49
N ASN A 98 5.55 -7.69 11.17
CA ASN A 98 6.49 -8.34 10.23
C ASN A 98 7.85 -7.64 10.14
N GLY A 99 8.00 -6.43 10.67
CA GLY A 99 9.26 -5.69 10.75
C GLY A 99 10.03 -5.90 12.06
N ALA A 100 9.36 -6.36 13.11
CA ALA A 100 10.04 -6.97 14.26
C ALA A 100 10.26 -8.43 13.89
N ASP A 101 11.48 -8.95 14.09
CA ASP A 101 11.81 -10.36 13.92
C ASP A 101 10.62 -11.21 14.38
N VAL A 102 9.92 -11.81 13.42
CA VAL A 102 8.75 -12.64 13.73
C VAL A 102 9.30 -13.92 14.32
N VAL A 103 9.47 -13.89 15.63
CA VAL A 103 9.79 -15.07 16.43
C VAL A 103 8.55 -15.96 16.41
N GLY A 104 8.54 -16.96 15.53
CA GLY A 104 7.46 -17.91 15.44
C GLY A 104 7.40 -18.65 14.10
N ARG A 105 6.54 -19.67 14.06
CA ARG A 105 6.32 -20.48 12.86
C ARG A 105 5.68 -19.64 11.76
N GLN A 106 6.38 -19.44 10.67
CA GLN A 106 5.85 -18.80 9.45
C GLN A 106 5.47 -19.83 8.41
N VAL A 107 4.44 -19.54 7.63
CA VAL A 107 4.02 -20.38 6.50
C VAL A 107 4.23 -19.57 5.23
N VAL A 108 5.14 -20.04 4.38
CA VAL A 108 5.33 -19.49 3.04
C VAL A 108 4.36 -20.18 2.10
N VAL A 109 3.48 -19.42 1.49
CA VAL A 109 2.42 -19.92 0.60
C VAL A 109 2.82 -19.64 -0.85
N ALA A 110 2.58 -20.60 -1.74
CA ALA A 110 2.77 -20.42 -3.17
C ALA A 110 1.80 -19.35 -3.70
N PRO A 111 2.27 -18.32 -4.43
CA PRO A 111 1.42 -17.23 -4.94
C PRO A 111 0.47 -17.68 -6.05
N MET A 112 0.73 -18.82 -6.67
CA MET A 112 -0.08 -19.38 -7.77
C MET A 112 0.05 -20.90 -7.80
N PRO A 113 -0.93 -21.62 -8.37
CA PRO A 113 -0.82 -23.05 -8.55
C PRO A 113 0.28 -23.39 -9.57
N GLY A 114 1.14 -24.36 -9.23
CA GLY A 114 2.26 -24.76 -10.05
C GLY A 114 2.96 -26.02 -9.51
N VAL A 115 4.09 -26.36 -10.10
CA VAL A 115 4.89 -27.52 -9.72
C VAL A 115 6.23 -27.03 -9.15
N ILE A 116 6.66 -27.60 -8.04
CA ILE A 116 8.00 -27.30 -7.48
C ILE A 116 9.03 -28.06 -8.32
N LEU A 117 9.88 -27.29 -9.00
CA LEU A 117 10.94 -27.83 -9.82
C LEU A 117 12.17 -28.22 -8.97
N LYS A 118 12.51 -27.35 -8.01
CA LYS A 118 13.71 -27.52 -7.17
C LYS A 118 13.48 -26.91 -5.79
N THR A 119 14.01 -27.55 -4.77
CA THR A 119 14.12 -27.02 -3.41
C THR A 119 15.58 -26.76 -3.07
N TYR A 120 15.86 -25.61 -2.46
CA TYR A 120 17.23 -25.23 -2.04
C TYR A 120 17.49 -25.59 -0.56
N VAL A 121 16.43 -25.75 0.23
CA VAL A 121 16.49 -25.97 1.67
C VAL A 121 15.82 -27.27 2.08
N LYS A 122 16.27 -27.86 3.18
CA LYS A 122 15.74 -29.09 3.78
C LYS A 122 15.18 -28.78 5.16
N LYS A 123 14.41 -29.72 5.70
CA LYS A 123 13.91 -29.63 7.08
C LYS A 123 15.09 -29.58 8.07
N GLY A 124 15.16 -28.49 8.84
CA GLY A 124 16.22 -28.25 9.82
C GLY A 124 17.27 -27.24 9.38
N ASP A 125 17.25 -26.78 8.12
CA ASP A 125 18.18 -25.76 7.65
C ASP A 125 17.81 -24.39 8.23
N GLU A 126 18.81 -23.60 8.61
CA GLU A 126 18.64 -22.20 8.97
C GLU A 126 18.55 -21.35 7.71
N VAL A 127 17.53 -20.51 7.63
CA VAL A 127 17.32 -19.58 6.51
C VAL A 127 17.24 -18.14 7.01
N LYS A 128 17.85 -17.24 6.26
CA LYS A 128 17.76 -15.79 6.51
C LYS A 128 16.70 -15.18 5.61
N LYS A 129 16.14 -14.05 6.02
CA LYS A 129 15.18 -13.29 5.22
C LYS A 129 15.76 -12.99 3.83
N GLY A 130 15.03 -13.42 2.79
CA GLY A 130 15.44 -13.27 1.39
C GLY A 130 16.17 -14.47 0.79
N ASP A 131 16.49 -15.50 1.56
CA ASP A 131 17.12 -16.71 1.02
C ASP A 131 16.15 -17.49 0.12
N PRO A 132 16.62 -18.04 -1.00
CA PRO A 132 15.79 -18.82 -1.90
C PRO A 132 15.40 -20.16 -1.24
N LEU A 133 14.12 -20.46 -1.20
CA LEU A 133 13.57 -21.68 -0.62
C LEU A 133 13.33 -22.76 -1.68
N CYS A 134 12.63 -22.38 -2.75
CA CYS A 134 12.33 -23.31 -3.85
C CYS A 134 12.01 -22.53 -5.14
N VAL A 135 12.01 -23.27 -6.25
CA VAL A 135 11.56 -22.77 -7.57
C VAL A 135 10.20 -23.39 -7.91
N LEU A 136 9.22 -22.54 -8.11
CA LEU A 136 7.88 -22.91 -8.57
C LEU A 136 7.76 -22.65 -10.07
N VAL A 137 7.39 -23.66 -10.83
CA VAL A 137 7.07 -23.53 -12.26
C VAL A 137 5.55 -23.45 -12.42
N ALA A 138 5.11 -22.36 -12.99
CA ALA A 138 3.71 -22.14 -13.35
C ALA A 138 3.64 -21.42 -14.69
N MET A 139 2.73 -21.82 -15.56
CA MET A 139 2.49 -21.19 -16.87
C MET A 139 3.77 -21.03 -17.72
N LYS A 140 4.67 -22.01 -17.71
CA LYS A 140 5.98 -22.01 -18.41
C LYS A 140 6.97 -20.94 -17.92
N MET A 141 6.77 -20.41 -16.72
CA MET A 141 7.67 -19.47 -16.06
C MET A 141 8.20 -20.08 -14.76
N GLU A 142 9.47 -19.83 -14.47
CA GLU A 142 10.10 -20.22 -13.23
C GLU A 142 10.05 -19.04 -12.25
N ASN A 143 9.44 -19.27 -11.07
CA ASN A 143 9.34 -18.26 -10.02
C ASN A 143 10.08 -18.76 -8.79
N GLU A 144 11.07 -18.00 -8.33
CA GLU A 144 11.81 -18.27 -7.12
C GLU A 144 11.04 -17.80 -5.89
N ILE A 145 10.75 -18.72 -4.97
CA ILE A 145 10.09 -18.44 -3.69
C ILE A 145 11.16 -18.24 -2.63
N ARG A 146 11.13 -17.12 -1.94
CA ARG A 146 12.11 -16.72 -0.92
C ARG A 146 11.48 -16.64 0.47
N SER A 147 12.32 -16.72 1.50
CA SER A 147 11.91 -16.60 2.90
C SER A 147 11.62 -15.16 3.30
#